data_1076d87a6fe7bbddcfe0e26efd23f451
#
_entry.id   1076d87a6fe7bbddcfe0e26efd23f451
#
_cell.length_a   1.000
_cell.length_b   1.000
_cell.length_c   1.000
_cell.angle_alpha   90.00
_cell.angle_beta   90.00
_cell.angle_gamma   90.00
#
_symmetry.space_group_name_H-M   'P 1'
#
loop_
_entity.id
_entity.type
_entity.pdbx_description
1 polymer ?
#
loop_
_entity_poly.entity_id
_entity_poly.type
_entity_poly.pdbx_seq_one_letter_code
_entity_poly.pdbx_strand_id
1 'polypeptide(L)'
;MQTRTPFRATTAATPYDAIRPLPVTILLGNVRSLYNVGSFFRTADAAAIEKLILAGITGYPPQNMISKTALGAEETVPWEHTRQPAQRIAALRTAHYEIAAIETSVHAVDLFDWRPRFPVCILFGHETDGLTPEVAALADTHVRIPMLGLKHSLNVATAGGVVLYELLRKYRNLQA
;
A
#
# COMPACT_ATOMS: atom_id res chain seq x y z
N MET A 1 18.10 18.97 -26.93
CA MET A 1 17.63 18.09 -25.84
C MET A 1 16.10 18.07 -25.90
N GLN A 2 15.45 17.02 -26.39
CA GLN A 2 13.99 16.97 -26.42
C GLN A 2 13.48 16.90 -24.97
N THR A 3 12.75 17.91 -24.53
CA THR A 3 12.03 17.90 -23.25
C THR A 3 10.97 16.81 -23.31
N ARG A 4 11.17 15.73 -22.54
CA ARG A 4 10.16 14.67 -22.39
C ARG A 4 8.92 15.26 -21.71
N THR A 5 7.81 15.29 -22.41
CA THR A 5 6.52 15.58 -21.78
C THR A 5 6.09 14.34 -20.98
N PRO A 6 5.97 14.41 -19.64
CA PRO A 6 5.55 13.25 -18.88
C PRO A 6 4.10 12.89 -19.21
N PHE A 7 3.84 11.60 -19.36
CA PHE A 7 2.46 11.10 -19.45
C PHE A 7 1.78 11.26 -18.09
N ARG A 8 0.59 11.84 -18.09
CA ARG A 8 -0.27 11.93 -16.91
C ARG A 8 -1.69 11.50 -17.30
N ALA A 9 -2.30 10.66 -16.47
CA ALA A 9 -3.70 10.27 -16.64
C ALA A 9 -4.66 11.41 -16.23
N THR A 10 -4.16 12.35 -15.42
CA THR A 10 -4.87 13.55 -14.95
C THR A 10 -4.14 14.80 -15.41
N THR A 11 -4.85 15.94 -15.49
CA THR A 11 -4.22 17.23 -15.78
C THR A 11 -3.45 17.72 -14.55
N ALA A 12 -2.43 18.56 -14.75
CA ALA A 12 -1.63 19.13 -13.65
C ALA A 12 -2.45 20.00 -12.69
N ALA A 13 -3.63 20.45 -13.12
CA ALA A 13 -4.53 21.31 -12.32
C ALA A 13 -5.65 20.50 -11.62
N THR A 14 -5.71 19.17 -11.78
CA THR A 14 -6.75 18.36 -11.12
C THR A 14 -6.39 18.20 -9.64
N PRO A 15 -7.17 18.72 -8.69
CA PRO A 15 -6.96 18.49 -7.26
C PRO A 15 -7.08 16.99 -6.92
N TYR A 16 -6.36 16.52 -5.91
CA TYR A 16 -6.39 15.10 -5.53
C TYR A 16 -7.79 14.62 -5.11
N ASP A 17 -8.54 15.48 -4.40
CA ASP A 17 -9.92 15.22 -3.97
C ASP A 17 -10.93 15.12 -5.12
N ALA A 18 -10.59 15.63 -6.30
CA ALA A 18 -11.38 15.47 -7.53
C ALA A 18 -11.05 14.18 -8.29
N ILE A 19 -10.04 13.43 -7.88
CA ILE A 19 -9.67 12.15 -8.45
C ILE A 19 -10.53 11.06 -7.81
N ARG A 20 -11.19 10.22 -8.63
CA ARG A 20 -11.85 9.02 -8.09
C ARG A 20 -10.80 8.03 -7.59
N PRO A 21 -10.70 7.78 -6.29
CA PRO A 21 -9.65 6.94 -5.75
C PRO A 21 -9.85 5.48 -6.13
N LEU A 22 -8.73 4.77 -6.31
CA LEU A 22 -8.72 3.31 -6.28
C LEU A 22 -9.13 2.86 -4.86
N PRO A 23 -10.18 2.01 -4.69
CA PRO A 23 -10.69 1.63 -3.37
C PRO A 23 -9.74 0.67 -2.64
N VAL A 24 -8.55 1.18 -2.36
CA VAL A 24 -7.45 0.49 -1.68
C VAL A 24 -6.92 1.38 -0.56
N THR A 25 -6.87 0.83 0.64
CA THR A 25 -6.14 1.39 1.77
C THR A 25 -4.90 0.55 2.03
N ILE A 26 -3.77 1.17 2.38
CA ILE A 26 -2.55 0.46 2.80
C ILE A 26 -2.32 0.71 4.27
N LEU A 27 -2.06 -0.35 5.04
CA LEU A 27 -1.56 -0.24 6.41
C LEU A 27 -0.11 -0.70 6.46
N LEU A 28 0.78 0.20 6.90
CA LEU A 28 2.20 -0.06 7.13
C LEU A 28 2.42 -0.30 8.63
N GLY A 29 2.60 -1.56 9.02
CA GLY A 29 2.82 -1.96 10.41
C GLY A 29 4.31 -2.05 10.75
N ASN A 30 4.80 -1.13 11.57
CA ASN A 30 6.19 -1.13 12.06
C ASN A 30 7.26 -1.01 10.97
N VAL A 31 6.98 -0.36 9.85
CA VAL A 31 7.97 -0.08 8.80
C VAL A 31 8.97 0.96 9.32
N ARG A 32 10.24 0.56 9.46
CA ARG A 32 11.29 1.39 10.09
C ARG A 32 11.90 2.42 9.14
N SER A 33 12.06 2.06 7.89
CA SER A 33 12.73 2.91 6.90
C SER A 33 11.82 4.04 6.45
N LEU A 34 12.16 5.27 6.82
CA LEU A 34 11.47 6.47 6.37
C LEU A 34 11.54 6.64 4.84
N TYR A 35 12.58 6.13 4.19
CA TYR A 35 12.69 6.10 2.73
C TYR A 35 11.64 5.15 2.12
N ASN A 36 11.39 3.98 2.74
CA ASN A 36 10.33 3.09 2.30
C ASN A 36 8.96 3.76 2.46
N VAL A 37 8.71 4.41 3.60
CA VAL A 37 7.45 5.15 3.83
C VAL A 37 7.23 6.21 2.76
N GLY A 38 8.25 7.03 2.45
CA GLY A 38 8.16 8.04 1.39
C GLY A 38 7.92 7.42 0.01
N SER A 39 8.54 6.27 -0.28
CA SER A 39 8.30 5.52 -1.52
C SER A 39 6.85 5.00 -1.60
N PHE A 40 6.26 4.58 -0.48
CA PHE A 40 4.84 4.23 -0.42
C PHE A 40 3.94 5.42 -0.73
N PHE A 41 4.21 6.61 -0.18
CA PHE A 41 3.46 7.81 -0.53
C PHE A 41 3.48 8.08 -2.03
N ARG A 42 4.66 8.02 -2.64
CA ARG A 42 4.81 8.26 -4.08
C ARG A 42 4.07 7.22 -4.93
N THR A 43 4.10 5.94 -4.55
CA THR A 43 3.39 4.87 -5.26
C THR A 43 1.88 4.98 -5.03
N ALA A 44 1.47 5.36 -3.83
CA ALA A 44 0.09 5.61 -3.44
C ALA A 44 -0.53 6.75 -4.28
N ASP A 45 0.19 7.86 -4.43
CA ASP A 45 -0.20 8.96 -5.32
C ASP A 45 -0.35 8.48 -6.78
N ALA A 46 0.66 7.77 -7.29
CA ALA A 46 0.65 7.28 -8.67
C ALA A 46 -0.52 6.32 -8.98
N ALA A 47 -0.97 5.54 -8.00
CA ALA A 47 -2.10 4.63 -8.12
C ALA A 47 -3.43 5.26 -7.65
N ALA A 48 -3.40 6.50 -7.16
CA ALA A 48 -4.55 7.23 -6.60
C ALA A 48 -5.34 6.42 -5.57
N ILE A 49 -4.66 5.87 -4.55
CA ILE A 49 -5.33 5.08 -3.51
C ILE A 49 -6.11 5.96 -2.53
N GLU A 50 -7.03 5.36 -1.78
CA GLU A 50 -7.83 6.10 -0.81
C GLU A 50 -7.02 6.65 0.35
N LYS A 51 -6.11 5.83 0.94
CA LYS A 51 -5.42 6.22 2.18
C LYS A 51 -4.21 5.36 2.49
N LEU A 52 -3.22 5.98 3.17
CA LEU A 52 -2.17 5.29 3.92
C LEU A 52 -2.45 5.32 5.42
N ILE A 53 -2.29 4.19 6.11
CA ILE A 53 -2.33 4.07 7.57
C ILE A 53 -0.93 3.70 8.04
N LEU A 54 -0.30 4.60 8.78
CA LEU A 54 1.03 4.43 9.33
C LEU A 54 0.88 3.93 10.78
N ALA A 55 1.24 2.66 11.02
CA ALA A 55 0.90 2.01 12.28
C ALA A 55 2.13 1.65 13.12
N GLY A 56 1.97 1.71 14.43
CA GLY A 56 3.01 1.35 15.40
C GLY A 56 4.19 2.32 15.37
N ILE A 57 5.41 1.79 15.13
CA ILE A 57 6.64 2.58 15.05
C ILE A 57 6.89 3.17 13.66
N THR A 58 6.01 2.92 12.68
CA THR A 58 6.14 3.50 11.34
C THR A 58 6.20 5.01 11.44
N GLY A 59 7.25 5.60 10.87
CA GLY A 59 7.40 7.05 10.83
C GLY A 59 6.34 7.71 9.96
N TYR A 60 6.02 8.98 10.25
CA TYR A 60 4.99 9.75 9.54
C TYR A 60 5.45 11.19 9.32
N PRO A 61 4.86 11.90 8.33
CA PRO A 61 5.19 13.31 8.09
C PRO A 61 4.90 14.20 9.32
N PRO A 62 5.64 15.33 9.49
CA PRO A 62 6.70 15.80 8.59
C PRO A 62 8.07 15.19 8.96
N GLN A 63 8.73 14.58 7.99
CA GLN A 63 10.08 14.05 8.15
C GLN A 63 10.88 14.19 6.85
N ASN A 64 12.06 14.80 6.90
CA ASN A 64 12.89 15.07 5.71
C ASN A 64 13.21 13.81 4.89
N MET A 65 13.40 12.66 5.54
CA MET A 65 13.69 11.41 4.84
C MET A 65 12.47 10.83 4.11
N ILE A 66 11.25 11.09 4.61
CA ILE A 66 10.01 10.76 3.90
C ILE A 66 9.90 11.66 2.67
N SER A 67 10.01 12.98 2.83
CA SER A 67 9.86 13.95 1.74
C SER A 67 10.87 13.75 0.61
N LYS A 68 12.09 13.28 0.92
CA LYS A 68 13.11 12.97 -0.10
C LYS A 68 12.68 11.92 -1.12
N THR A 69 11.84 10.95 -0.74
CA THR A 69 11.38 9.87 -1.62
C THR A 69 9.93 10.03 -2.03
N ALA A 70 9.11 10.66 -1.21
CA ALA A 70 7.72 10.97 -1.51
C ALA A 70 7.58 12.08 -2.57
N LEU A 71 8.53 13.03 -2.63
CA LEU A 71 8.55 14.16 -3.58
C LEU A 71 7.26 14.98 -3.59
N GLY A 72 6.69 15.24 -2.42
CA GLY A 72 5.46 16.02 -2.24
C GLY A 72 4.19 15.17 -2.19
N ALA A 73 4.24 13.86 -2.47
CA ALA A 73 3.07 13.00 -2.40
C ALA A 73 2.49 12.87 -0.97
N GLU A 74 3.32 13.10 0.05
CA GLU A 74 2.89 13.13 1.46
C GLU A 74 1.96 14.31 1.81
N GLU A 75 1.89 15.32 0.94
CA GLU A 75 1.00 16.47 1.10
C GLU A 75 -0.36 16.24 0.44
N THR A 76 -0.45 15.29 -0.49
CA THR A 76 -1.64 15.05 -1.31
C THR A 76 -2.37 13.76 -0.98
N VAL A 77 -1.62 12.67 -0.75
CA VAL A 77 -2.20 11.37 -0.40
C VAL A 77 -2.78 11.42 1.01
N PRO A 78 -4.07 11.08 1.20
CA PRO A 78 -4.64 11.01 2.54
C PRO A 78 -3.90 9.98 3.40
N TRP A 79 -3.57 10.35 4.63
CA TRP A 79 -2.91 9.45 5.57
C TRP A 79 -3.34 9.69 7.00
N GLU A 80 -3.14 8.69 7.85
CA GLU A 80 -3.30 8.79 9.29
C GLU A 80 -2.23 7.96 10.01
N HIS A 81 -1.93 8.31 11.27
CA HIS A 81 -1.07 7.50 12.13
C HIS A 81 -1.90 6.88 13.27
N THR A 82 -1.62 5.61 13.59
CA THR A 82 -2.26 4.91 14.71
C THR A 82 -1.27 4.09 15.50
N ARG A 83 -1.43 4.06 16.81
CA ARG A 83 -0.73 3.12 17.71
C ARG A 83 -1.51 1.83 17.96
N GLN A 84 -2.73 1.74 17.41
CA GLN A 84 -3.66 0.63 17.64
C GLN A 84 -4.09 0.00 16.30
N PRO A 85 -3.17 -0.70 15.59
CA PRO A 85 -3.47 -1.25 14.27
C PRO A 85 -4.67 -2.21 14.28
N ALA A 86 -4.79 -3.06 15.31
CA ALA A 86 -5.90 -4.00 15.41
C ALA A 86 -7.27 -3.31 15.47
N GLN A 87 -7.38 -2.23 16.23
CA GLN A 87 -8.62 -1.46 16.31
C GLN A 87 -8.96 -0.81 14.97
N ARG A 88 -7.94 -0.32 14.26
CA ARG A 88 -8.13 0.31 12.96
C ARG A 88 -8.55 -0.71 11.88
N ILE A 89 -7.95 -1.90 11.91
CA ILE A 89 -8.35 -3.03 11.04
C ILE A 89 -9.80 -3.44 11.32
N ALA A 90 -10.20 -3.55 12.59
CA ALA A 90 -11.59 -3.87 12.96
C ALA A 90 -12.58 -2.83 12.43
N ALA A 91 -12.24 -1.53 12.48
CA ALA A 91 -13.07 -0.48 11.91
C ALA A 91 -13.20 -0.58 10.38
N LEU A 92 -12.10 -0.91 9.67
CA LEU A 92 -12.13 -1.13 8.22
C LEU A 92 -12.99 -2.36 7.85
N ARG A 93 -12.90 -3.45 8.62
CA ARG A 93 -13.74 -4.62 8.43
C ARG A 93 -15.23 -4.29 8.62
N THR A 94 -15.59 -3.47 9.63
CA THR A 94 -16.95 -2.97 9.81
C THR A 94 -17.41 -2.12 8.61
N ALA A 95 -16.48 -1.42 7.96
CA ALA A 95 -16.74 -0.69 6.72
C ALA A 95 -16.67 -1.59 5.45
N HIS A 96 -16.73 -2.91 5.62
CA HIS A 96 -16.74 -3.93 4.57
C HIS A 96 -15.46 -4.03 3.71
N TYR A 97 -14.30 -3.57 4.21
CA TYR A 97 -13.04 -3.83 3.55
C TYR A 97 -12.63 -5.30 3.69
N GLU A 98 -12.17 -5.92 2.60
CA GLU A 98 -11.35 -7.12 2.72
C GLU A 98 -10.00 -6.75 3.33
N ILE A 99 -9.51 -7.52 4.27
CA ILE A 99 -8.20 -7.33 4.89
C ILE A 99 -7.24 -8.38 4.33
N ALA A 100 -6.23 -7.94 3.61
CA ALA A 100 -5.25 -8.83 2.96
C ALA A 100 -3.84 -8.59 3.48
N ALA A 101 -3.22 -9.62 4.06
CA ALA A 101 -1.83 -9.58 4.52
C ALA A 101 -0.88 -9.95 3.37
N ILE A 102 0.12 -9.10 3.10
CA ILE A 102 1.15 -9.38 2.12
C ILE A 102 2.32 -10.06 2.82
N GLU A 103 2.50 -11.34 2.54
CA GLU A 103 3.46 -12.20 3.25
C GLU A 103 4.19 -13.15 2.30
N THR A 104 5.22 -13.82 2.84
CA THR A 104 5.99 -14.85 2.14
C THR A 104 5.57 -16.27 2.53
N SER A 105 4.42 -16.44 3.21
CA SER A 105 3.91 -17.72 3.67
C SER A 105 3.60 -18.68 2.52
N VAL A 106 3.90 -19.97 2.71
CA VAL A 106 3.55 -21.02 1.76
C VAL A 106 2.04 -21.27 1.65
N HIS A 107 1.28 -20.87 2.67
CA HIS A 107 -0.18 -20.98 2.68
C HIS A 107 -0.88 -19.77 2.05
N ALA A 108 -0.12 -18.73 1.67
CA ALA A 108 -0.66 -17.55 1.02
C ALA A 108 -1.06 -17.85 -0.43
N VAL A 109 -2.14 -17.21 -0.87
CA VAL A 109 -2.58 -17.22 -2.26
C VAL A 109 -1.58 -16.44 -3.11
N ASP A 110 -1.32 -16.90 -4.32
CA ASP A 110 -0.50 -16.15 -5.29
C ASP A 110 -1.18 -14.83 -5.66
N LEU A 111 -0.41 -13.74 -5.71
CA LEU A 111 -0.90 -12.42 -6.05
C LEU A 111 -1.68 -12.40 -7.37
N PHE A 112 -1.19 -13.17 -8.36
CA PHE A 112 -1.82 -13.19 -9.69
C PHE A 112 -3.14 -13.96 -9.70
N ASP A 113 -3.30 -14.96 -8.83
CA ASP A 113 -4.53 -15.76 -8.68
C ASP A 113 -5.51 -15.16 -7.69
N TRP A 114 -5.06 -14.28 -6.78
CA TRP A 114 -5.91 -13.61 -5.81
C TRP A 114 -7.00 -12.78 -6.50
N ARG A 115 -8.23 -12.93 -6.02
CA ARG A 115 -9.42 -12.19 -6.49
C ARG A 115 -9.91 -11.28 -5.35
N PRO A 116 -9.38 -10.05 -5.24
CA PRO A 116 -9.74 -9.15 -4.16
C PRO A 116 -11.20 -8.71 -4.24
N ARG A 117 -11.82 -8.58 -3.08
CA ARG A 117 -13.10 -7.90 -2.92
C ARG A 117 -12.81 -6.44 -2.57
N PHE A 118 -13.22 -5.53 -3.42
CA PHE A 118 -13.05 -4.10 -3.15
C PHE A 118 -14.24 -3.55 -2.34
N PRO A 119 -14.01 -2.61 -1.41
CA PRO A 119 -12.71 -2.03 -1.05
C PRO A 119 -11.80 -3.01 -0.30
N VAL A 120 -10.48 -2.85 -0.45
CA VAL A 120 -9.49 -3.73 0.18
C VAL A 120 -8.46 -2.93 1.00
N CYS A 121 -8.12 -3.42 2.17
CA CYS A 121 -6.97 -2.94 2.96
C CYS A 121 -5.85 -3.96 2.89
N ILE A 122 -4.69 -3.56 2.35
CA ILE A 122 -3.50 -4.39 2.28
C ILE A 122 -2.54 -4.05 3.42
N LEU A 123 -2.06 -5.08 4.12
CA LEU A 123 -1.19 -4.96 5.27
C LEU A 123 0.24 -5.31 4.88
N PHE A 124 1.18 -4.41 5.17
CA PHE A 124 2.62 -4.65 5.09
C PHE A 124 3.24 -4.55 6.47
N GLY A 125 4.18 -5.43 6.78
CA GLY A 125 4.89 -5.47 8.05
C GLY A 125 6.30 -4.90 8.00
N HIS A 126 7.01 -5.10 9.10
CA HIS A 126 8.42 -4.76 9.27
C HIS A 126 9.30 -5.43 8.20
N GLU A 127 10.38 -4.76 7.80
CA GLU A 127 11.22 -5.19 6.68
C GLU A 127 11.86 -6.59 6.85
N THR A 128 12.12 -6.98 8.09
CA THR A 128 12.73 -8.29 8.41
C THR A 128 11.76 -9.24 9.10
N ASP A 129 10.93 -8.73 10.00
CA ASP A 129 10.10 -9.56 10.89
C ASP A 129 8.68 -9.77 10.34
N GLY A 130 8.30 -9.00 9.29
CA GLY A 130 6.97 -9.06 8.71
C GLY A 130 5.89 -8.44 9.60
N LEU A 131 4.67 -8.91 9.44
CA LEU A 131 3.53 -8.54 10.30
C LEU A 131 3.65 -9.26 11.65
N THR A 132 3.22 -8.59 12.73
CA THR A 132 3.11 -9.29 14.02
C THR A 132 2.01 -10.36 13.93
N PRO A 133 2.14 -11.50 14.66
CA PRO A 133 1.16 -12.58 14.63
C PRO A 133 -0.28 -12.11 14.89
N GLU A 134 -0.44 -11.13 15.81
CA GLU A 134 -1.74 -10.57 16.17
C GLU A 134 -2.37 -9.81 14.99
N VAL A 135 -1.56 -9.06 14.23
CA VAL A 135 -2.04 -8.30 13.06
C VAL A 135 -2.27 -9.23 11.88
N ALA A 136 -1.37 -10.19 11.65
CA ALA A 136 -1.51 -11.19 10.59
C ALA A 136 -2.78 -12.03 10.76
N ALA A 137 -3.13 -12.42 11.98
CA ALA A 137 -4.34 -13.18 12.30
C ALA A 137 -5.65 -12.41 12.02
N LEU A 138 -5.58 -11.10 11.83
CA LEU A 138 -6.74 -10.28 11.46
C LEU A 138 -6.99 -10.26 9.95
N ALA A 139 -6.12 -10.81 9.13
CA ALA A 139 -6.32 -10.85 7.69
C ALA A 139 -7.38 -11.89 7.28
N ASP A 140 -8.22 -11.52 6.33
CA ASP A 140 -9.17 -12.43 5.68
C ASP A 140 -8.46 -13.29 4.64
N THR A 141 -7.41 -12.72 4.02
CA THR A 141 -6.62 -13.38 2.97
C THR A 141 -5.14 -13.10 3.19
N HIS A 142 -4.30 -14.12 3.03
CA HIS A 142 -2.84 -13.99 2.98
C HIS A 142 -2.41 -14.11 1.51
N VAL A 143 -1.63 -13.14 1.04
CA VAL A 143 -1.24 -13.01 -0.37
C VAL A 143 0.27 -12.95 -0.47
N ARG A 144 0.86 -13.74 -1.37
CA ARG A 144 2.30 -13.72 -1.66
C ARG A 144 2.58 -13.21 -3.06
N ILE A 145 3.70 -12.52 -3.21
CA ILE A 145 4.29 -12.24 -4.51
C ILE A 145 5.14 -13.45 -4.89
N PRO A 146 4.96 -14.08 -6.08
CA PRO A 146 5.78 -15.22 -6.47
C PRO A 146 7.25 -14.83 -6.61
N MET A 147 8.12 -15.59 -5.97
CA MET A 147 9.57 -15.39 -5.97
C MET A 147 10.22 -16.56 -6.72
N LEU A 148 10.78 -16.29 -7.90
CA LEU A 148 11.38 -17.34 -8.76
C LEU A 148 12.91 -17.43 -8.64
N GLY A 149 13.51 -16.54 -7.86
CA GLY A 149 14.95 -16.51 -7.62
C GLY A 149 15.35 -17.13 -6.27
N LEU A 150 16.60 -16.86 -5.86
CA LEU A 150 17.13 -17.36 -4.59
C LEU A 150 16.70 -16.55 -3.37
N LYS A 151 16.22 -15.34 -3.56
CA LYS A 151 15.73 -14.48 -2.47
C LYS A 151 14.26 -14.81 -2.17
N HIS A 152 13.89 -14.68 -0.89
CA HIS A 152 12.56 -15.04 -0.41
C HIS A 152 11.60 -13.83 -0.29
N SER A 153 12.12 -12.61 -0.44
CA SER A 153 11.33 -11.38 -0.31
C SER A 153 11.88 -10.27 -1.20
N LEU A 154 11.02 -9.28 -1.47
CA LEU A 154 11.36 -7.99 -2.06
C LEU A 154 11.54 -6.94 -0.95
N ASN A 155 12.19 -5.83 -1.27
CA ASN A 155 12.06 -4.62 -0.47
C ASN A 155 10.57 -4.28 -0.31
N VAL A 156 10.16 -3.88 0.89
CA VAL A 156 8.75 -3.66 1.23
C VAL A 156 8.07 -2.61 0.33
N ALA A 157 8.77 -1.53 -0.02
CA ALA A 157 8.20 -0.52 -0.92
C ALA A 157 8.11 -1.01 -2.37
N THR A 158 9.05 -1.85 -2.81
CA THR A 158 8.98 -2.54 -4.10
C THR A 158 7.79 -3.50 -4.13
N ALA A 159 7.62 -4.31 -3.08
CA ALA A 159 6.45 -5.17 -2.92
C ALA A 159 5.14 -4.37 -2.97
N GLY A 160 5.10 -3.23 -2.28
CA GLY A 160 3.97 -2.29 -2.33
C GLY A 160 3.62 -1.87 -3.75
N GLY A 161 4.62 -1.51 -4.54
CA GLY A 161 4.43 -1.13 -5.95
C GLY A 161 3.85 -2.26 -6.80
N VAL A 162 4.40 -3.48 -6.66
CA VAL A 162 3.93 -4.66 -7.39
C VAL A 162 2.47 -4.97 -7.06
N VAL A 163 2.13 -5.01 -5.75
CA VAL A 163 0.76 -5.32 -5.29
C VAL A 163 -0.23 -4.24 -5.72
N LEU A 164 0.12 -2.96 -5.57
CA LEU A 164 -0.77 -1.85 -5.93
C LEU A 164 -1.10 -1.82 -7.41
N TYR A 165 -0.12 -2.02 -8.28
CA TYR A 165 -0.38 -2.01 -9.73
C TYR A 165 -1.13 -3.24 -10.20
N GLU A 166 -0.95 -4.38 -9.55
CA GLU A 166 -1.79 -5.55 -9.81
C GLU A 166 -3.24 -5.33 -9.34
N LEU A 167 -3.46 -4.70 -8.18
CA LEU A 167 -4.79 -4.30 -7.73
C LEU A 167 -5.44 -3.29 -8.66
N LEU A 168 -4.69 -2.30 -9.14
CA LEU A 168 -5.17 -1.33 -10.14
C LEU A 168 -5.59 -2.04 -11.44
N ARG A 169 -4.79 -2.99 -11.93
CA ARG A 169 -5.12 -3.79 -13.11
C ARG A 169 -6.41 -4.59 -12.90
N LYS A 170 -6.52 -5.30 -11.75
CA LYS A 170 -7.70 -6.09 -11.41
C LYS A 170 -8.96 -5.23 -11.28
N TYR A 171 -8.84 -4.08 -10.60
CA TYR A 171 -9.98 -3.16 -10.43
C TYR A 171 -10.47 -2.59 -11.76
N ARG A 172 -9.57 -2.20 -12.66
CA ARG A 172 -9.94 -1.72 -14.00
C ARG A 172 -10.69 -2.78 -14.81
N ASN A 173 -10.28 -4.06 -14.69
CA ASN A 173 -10.95 -5.16 -15.38
C ASN A 173 -12.37 -5.45 -14.84
N LEU A 174 -12.67 -5.05 -13.59
CA LEU A 174 -14.02 -5.17 -13.03
C LEU A 174 -14.98 -4.06 -13.50
N GLN A 175 -14.42 -2.98 -14.08
CA GLN A 175 -15.18 -1.83 -14.57
C GLN A 175 -15.33 -1.81 -16.11
N ALA A 176 -14.64 -2.73 -16.79
CA ALA A 176 -14.72 -2.91 -18.25
C ALA A 176 -15.82 -3.89 -18.61
#